data_fc5a60f6951040784995bf1918155c0f
#
_entry.id   fc5a60f6951040784995bf1918155c0f
#
_cell.length_a   1.000
_cell.length_b   1.000
_cell.length_c   1.000
_cell.angle_alpha   90.00
_cell.angle_beta   90.00
_cell.angle_gamma   90.00
#
_symmetry.space_group_name_H-M   'P 1'
#
loop_
_entity.id
_entity.type
_entity.pdbx_description
1 polymer ?
#
loop_
_entity_poly.entity_id
_entity_poly.type
_entity_poly.pdbx_seq_one_letter_code
_entity_poly.pdbx_strand_id
1 'polypeptide(L)'
;MALYTQTVMDHFMHPRNVGEIADADGVGEVGNAKCGDIMKMYLKIKDNRIEDVKFETFGCGSAIASSSIATEMIKGRTLEDALALTNQEVVDALGGLPAHKLHCSVLAEEAVKSAIQDYYDKNHIAYDHRKFPKKEDCESCCRMV
;
A
#
# COMPACT_ATOMS: atom_id res chain seq x y z
N MET A 1 15.03 -23.02 -3.82
CA MET A 1 15.78 -21.75 -3.95
C MET A 1 14.98 -20.62 -3.35
N ALA A 2 15.58 -19.90 -2.43
CA ALA A 2 14.90 -18.80 -1.78
C ALA A 2 14.94 -17.56 -2.71
N LEU A 3 13.81 -17.21 -3.31
CA LEU A 3 13.66 -16.00 -4.14
C LEU A 3 13.35 -14.78 -3.29
N TYR A 4 13.00 -14.98 -2.02
CA TYR A 4 12.60 -13.92 -1.12
C TYR A 4 13.58 -13.79 0.04
N THR A 5 13.76 -12.56 0.51
CA THR A 5 14.59 -12.30 1.68
C THR A 5 13.89 -12.83 2.93
N GLN A 6 14.64 -12.94 4.01
CA GLN A 6 14.09 -13.33 5.30
C GLN A 6 13.04 -12.31 5.77
N THR A 7 13.25 -11.03 5.50
CA THR A 7 12.29 -9.98 5.84
C THR A 7 10.97 -10.19 5.11
N VAL A 8 11.01 -10.51 3.82
CA VAL A 8 9.80 -10.81 3.04
C VAL A 8 9.08 -12.01 3.65
N MET A 9 9.80 -13.07 3.95
CA MET A 9 9.20 -14.27 4.54
C MET A 9 8.59 -13.99 5.90
N ASP A 10 9.23 -13.18 6.73
CA ASP A 10 8.71 -12.80 8.03
C ASP A 10 7.40 -12.03 7.90
N HIS A 11 7.35 -11.03 7.02
CA HIS A 11 6.12 -10.26 6.80
C HIS A 11 5.02 -11.09 6.13
N PHE A 12 5.37 -12.07 5.35
CA PHE A 12 4.41 -13.00 4.77
C PHE A 12 3.83 -13.94 5.82
N MET A 13 4.67 -14.52 6.65
CA MET A 13 4.26 -15.47 7.69
C MET A 13 3.57 -14.79 8.87
N HIS A 14 3.99 -13.58 9.20
CA HIS A 14 3.51 -12.81 10.35
C HIS A 14 3.17 -11.38 9.91
N PRO A 15 2.17 -11.20 9.03
CA PRO A 15 1.83 -9.87 8.53
C PRO A 15 1.33 -8.95 9.66
N ARG A 16 1.74 -7.70 9.60
CA ARG A 16 1.38 -6.67 10.58
C ARG A 16 0.25 -5.82 10.02
N ASN A 17 -0.59 -5.34 10.93
CA ASN A 17 -1.65 -4.39 10.57
C ASN A 17 -2.66 -4.95 9.56
N VAL A 18 -2.95 -6.23 9.62
CA VAL A 18 -3.97 -6.87 8.78
C VAL A 18 -5.35 -6.63 9.39
N GLY A 19 -6.31 -6.28 8.57
CA GLY A 19 -7.70 -6.16 8.99
C GLY A 19 -8.37 -4.91 8.45
N GLU A 20 -9.46 -4.52 9.09
CA GLU A 20 -10.27 -3.36 8.73
C GLU A 20 -10.29 -2.34 9.85
N ILE A 21 -10.53 -1.08 9.50
CA ILE A 21 -10.85 -0.04 10.46
C ILE A 21 -12.28 0.41 10.13
N ALA A 22 -13.24 0.12 11.00
CA ALA A 22 -14.66 0.40 10.75
C ALA A 22 -14.94 1.89 10.54
N ASP A 23 -14.23 2.74 11.27
CA ASP A 23 -14.37 4.19 11.21
C ASP A 23 -13.16 4.85 10.55
N ALA A 24 -12.61 4.21 9.53
CA ALA A 24 -11.45 4.73 8.81
C ALA A 24 -11.73 6.11 8.23
N ASP A 25 -10.74 6.99 8.32
CA ASP A 25 -10.81 8.33 7.74
C ASP A 25 -10.53 8.31 6.25
N GLY A 26 -9.75 7.35 5.79
CA GLY A 26 -9.49 7.14 4.37
C GLY A 26 -9.37 5.66 4.05
N VAL A 27 -9.94 5.26 2.91
CA VAL A 27 -9.87 3.88 2.42
C VAL A 27 -9.44 3.92 0.96
N GLY A 28 -8.37 3.21 0.64
CA GLY A 28 -7.89 3.09 -0.73
C GLY A 28 -7.93 1.65 -1.18
N GLU A 29 -8.40 1.43 -2.41
CA GLU A 29 -8.41 0.12 -3.02
C GLU A 29 -7.75 0.22 -4.39
N VAL A 30 -6.75 -0.61 -4.63
CA VAL A 30 -6.01 -0.65 -5.89
C VAL A 30 -5.85 -2.09 -6.34
N GLY A 31 -5.49 -2.25 -7.60
CA GLY A 31 -5.31 -3.56 -8.20
C GLY A 31 -6.45 -3.92 -9.12
N ASN A 32 -6.45 -5.16 -9.56
CA ASN A 32 -7.44 -5.65 -10.53
C ASN A 32 -7.80 -7.10 -10.21
N ALA A 33 -9.09 -7.36 -10.03
CA ALA A 33 -9.58 -8.71 -9.75
C ALA A 33 -9.21 -9.71 -10.85
N LYS A 34 -9.08 -9.25 -12.09
CA LYS A 34 -8.67 -10.10 -13.22
C LYS A 34 -7.23 -10.58 -13.07
N CYS A 35 -6.38 -9.80 -12.42
CA CYS A 35 -4.99 -10.18 -12.14
C CYS A 35 -4.87 -11.01 -10.87
N GLY A 36 -5.91 -11.02 -10.04
CA GLY A 36 -5.87 -11.67 -8.75
C GLY A 36 -5.19 -10.86 -7.66
N ASP A 37 -4.73 -9.65 -7.98
CA ASP A 37 -4.04 -8.80 -7.02
C ASP A 37 -4.92 -7.59 -6.68
N ILE A 38 -5.48 -7.61 -5.49
CA ILE A 38 -6.26 -6.48 -4.95
C ILE A 38 -5.67 -6.12 -3.61
N MET A 39 -5.51 -4.81 -3.36
CA MET A 39 -4.99 -4.31 -2.10
C MET A 39 -5.88 -3.18 -1.60
N LYS A 40 -6.36 -3.32 -0.38
CA LYS A 40 -7.22 -2.35 0.24
C LYS A 40 -6.55 -1.87 1.53
N MET A 41 -6.49 -0.55 1.70
CA MET A 41 -5.80 0.03 2.85
C MET A 41 -6.72 1.00 3.57
N TYR A 42 -6.73 0.90 4.89
CA TYR A 42 -7.55 1.72 5.78
C TYR A 42 -6.63 2.61 6.61
N LEU A 43 -6.95 3.89 6.67
CA LEU A 43 -6.17 4.85 7.46
C LEU A 43 -7.05 5.51 8.51
N LYS A 44 -6.53 5.59 9.72
CA LYS A 44 -7.07 6.43 10.78
C LYS A 44 -6.16 7.63 10.92
N ILE A 45 -6.71 8.83 10.72
CA ILE A 45 -5.91 10.05 10.62
C ILE A 45 -6.30 11.00 11.73
N LYS A 46 -5.29 11.56 12.41
CA LYS A 46 -5.47 12.53 13.46
C LYS A 46 -4.34 13.55 13.41
N ASP A 47 -4.70 14.84 13.44
CA ASP A 47 -3.74 15.94 13.41
C ASP A 47 -2.77 15.84 12.23
N ASN A 48 -3.29 15.48 11.06
CA ASN A 48 -2.54 15.32 9.82
C ASN A 48 -1.48 14.22 9.88
N ARG A 49 -1.65 13.26 10.80
CA ARG A 49 -0.76 12.11 10.95
C ARG A 49 -1.58 10.82 10.87
N ILE A 50 -0.93 9.77 10.41
CA ILE A 50 -1.54 8.44 10.35
C ILE A 50 -1.43 7.83 11.74
N GLU A 51 -2.55 7.83 12.46
CA GLU A 51 -2.64 7.29 13.82
C GLU A 51 -2.64 5.76 13.80
N ASP A 52 -3.38 5.17 12.85
CA ASP A 52 -3.43 3.72 12.67
C ASP A 52 -3.63 3.40 11.20
N VAL A 53 -3.23 2.22 10.82
CA VAL A 53 -3.33 1.75 9.44
C VAL A 53 -3.53 0.24 9.45
N LYS A 54 -4.46 -0.21 8.60
CA LYS A 54 -4.67 -1.64 8.40
C LYS A 54 -4.85 -1.92 6.91
N PHE A 55 -4.65 -3.16 6.52
CA PHE A 55 -4.81 -3.54 5.12
C PHE A 55 -5.45 -4.91 4.99
N GLU A 56 -6.07 -5.10 3.83
CA GLU A 56 -6.51 -6.40 3.35
C GLU A 56 -6.03 -6.55 1.92
N THR A 57 -5.58 -7.72 1.56
CA THR A 57 -5.12 -7.97 0.19
C THR A 57 -5.49 -9.37 -0.24
N PHE A 58 -5.76 -9.51 -1.53
CA PHE A 58 -5.86 -10.78 -2.22
C PHE A 58 -4.74 -10.79 -3.25
N GLY A 59 -3.85 -11.76 -3.17
CA GLY A 59 -2.71 -11.83 -4.06
C GLY A 59 -1.66 -12.78 -3.54
N CYS A 60 -0.45 -12.63 -4.04
CA CYS A 60 0.67 -13.50 -3.66
C CYS A 60 1.30 -13.06 -2.34
N GLY A 61 2.24 -13.87 -1.84
CA GLY A 61 2.97 -13.56 -0.62
C GLY A 61 3.73 -12.24 -0.67
N SER A 62 4.20 -11.84 -1.86
CA SER A 62 4.86 -10.54 -2.06
C SER A 62 3.90 -9.38 -1.84
N ALA A 63 2.64 -9.51 -2.24
CA ALA A 63 1.63 -8.48 -2.01
C ALA A 63 1.36 -8.32 -0.50
N ILE A 64 1.26 -9.42 0.21
CA ILE A 64 1.07 -9.41 1.67
C ILE A 64 2.28 -8.77 2.35
N ALA A 65 3.48 -9.19 1.99
CA ALA A 65 4.71 -8.67 2.60
C ALA A 65 4.91 -7.19 2.30
N SER A 66 4.65 -6.75 1.05
CA SER A 66 4.78 -5.35 0.66
C SER A 66 3.79 -4.47 1.40
N SER A 67 2.54 -4.92 1.55
CA SER A 67 1.52 -4.19 2.30
C SER A 67 1.89 -4.11 3.77
N SER A 68 2.34 -5.21 4.35
CA SER A 68 2.71 -5.28 5.76
C SER A 68 3.84 -4.30 6.09
N ILE A 69 4.91 -4.31 5.31
CA ILE A 69 6.04 -3.40 5.56
C ILE A 69 5.64 -1.94 5.29
N ALA A 70 4.84 -1.70 4.25
CA ALA A 70 4.38 -0.35 3.94
C ALA A 70 3.57 0.24 5.09
N THR A 71 2.68 -0.55 5.71
CA THR A 71 1.89 -0.08 6.84
C THR A 71 2.77 0.28 8.03
N GLU A 72 3.81 -0.51 8.30
CA GLU A 72 4.74 -0.18 9.38
C GLU A 72 5.52 1.09 9.08
N MET A 73 5.87 1.32 7.81
CA MET A 73 6.64 2.49 7.41
C MET A 73 5.84 3.79 7.53
N ILE A 74 4.54 3.76 7.23
CA ILE A 74 3.72 4.98 7.24
C ILE A 74 3.06 5.27 8.57
N LYS A 75 2.92 4.28 9.43
CA LYS A 75 2.26 4.47 10.73
C LYS A 75 3.02 5.49 11.56
N GLY A 76 2.33 6.53 12.00
CA GLY A 76 2.93 7.62 12.77
C GLY A 76 3.51 8.75 11.94
N ARG A 77 3.56 8.60 10.59
CA ARG A 77 4.05 9.67 9.72
C ARG A 77 2.95 10.68 9.43
N THR A 78 3.37 11.88 9.03
CA THR A 78 2.41 12.85 8.49
C THR A 78 1.90 12.37 7.14
N LEU A 79 0.77 12.91 6.69
CA LEU A 79 0.23 12.56 5.36
C LEU A 79 1.21 12.90 4.26
N GLU A 80 1.93 14.01 4.38
CA GLU A 80 2.93 14.43 3.40
C GLU A 80 4.08 13.44 3.32
N ASP A 81 4.58 12.97 4.46
CA ASP A 81 5.64 11.97 4.51
C ASP A 81 5.18 10.63 3.97
N ALA A 82 3.93 10.26 4.24
CA ALA A 82 3.36 9.03 3.70
C ALA A 82 3.20 9.10 2.17
N LEU A 83 2.81 10.27 1.64
CA LEU A 83 2.72 10.47 0.20
C LEU A 83 4.08 10.44 -0.49
N ALA A 84 5.14 10.72 0.24
CA ALA A 84 6.51 10.66 -0.29
C ALA A 84 7.06 9.23 -0.35
N LEU A 85 6.37 8.27 0.24
CA LEU A 85 6.78 6.86 0.19
C LEU A 85 6.83 6.39 -1.26
N THR A 86 7.94 5.76 -1.64
CA THR A 86 8.13 5.20 -2.97
C THR A 86 8.16 3.67 -2.91
N ASN A 87 7.85 3.04 -4.05
CA ASN A 87 7.94 1.59 -4.13
C ASN A 87 9.39 1.11 -3.92
N GLN A 88 10.38 1.93 -4.29
CA GLN A 88 11.79 1.58 -4.05
C GLN A 88 12.09 1.49 -2.56
N GLU A 89 11.53 2.39 -1.74
CA GLU A 89 11.70 2.34 -0.30
C GLU A 89 11.10 1.06 0.29
N VAL A 90 9.94 0.63 -0.22
CA VAL A 90 9.30 -0.62 0.19
C VAL A 90 10.19 -1.82 -0.15
N VAL A 91 10.70 -1.86 -1.38
CA VAL A 91 11.59 -2.92 -1.83
C VAL A 91 12.87 -2.96 -0.99
N ASP A 92 13.46 -1.81 -0.73
CA ASP A 92 14.68 -1.70 0.07
C ASP A 92 14.44 -2.18 1.51
N ALA A 93 13.31 -1.82 2.09
CA ALA A 93 12.95 -2.25 3.45
C ALA A 93 12.76 -3.76 3.55
N LEU A 94 12.31 -4.39 2.46
CA LEU A 94 12.15 -5.84 2.38
C LEU A 94 13.48 -6.56 2.10
N GLY A 95 14.52 -5.81 1.75
CA GLY A 95 15.81 -6.38 1.36
C GLY A 95 15.84 -6.85 -0.10
N GLY A 96 14.83 -6.44 -0.90
CA GLY A 96 14.71 -6.76 -2.29
C GLY A 96 13.53 -7.68 -2.60
N LEU A 97 13.08 -7.65 -3.84
CA LEU A 97 12.03 -8.54 -4.36
C LEU A 97 12.48 -9.07 -5.72
N PRO A 98 12.03 -10.29 -6.10
CA PRO A 98 12.25 -10.77 -7.47
C PRO A 98 11.69 -9.78 -8.48
N ALA A 99 12.35 -9.62 -9.63
CA ALA A 99 11.96 -8.65 -10.64
C ALA A 99 10.49 -8.78 -11.06
N HIS A 100 9.99 -10.00 -11.19
CA HIS A 100 8.62 -10.26 -11.60
C HIS A 100 7.57 -9.97 -10.49
N LYS A 101 8.05 -9.61 -9.29
CA LYS A 101 7.18 -9.27 -8.15
C LYS A 101 7.28 -7.79 -7.73
N LEU A 102 8.04 -6.99 -8.45
CA LEU A 102 8.18 -5.57 -8.12
C LEU A 102 6.86 -4.81 -8.21
N HIS A 103 5.92 -5.27 -9.03
CA HIS A 103 4.60 -4.64 -9.13
C HIS A 103 3.84 -4.65 -7.78
N CYS A 104 4.13 -5.62 -6.91
CA CYS A 104 3.50 -5.68 -5.59
C CYS A 104 3.88 -4.47 -4.72
N SER A 105 5.13 -4.00 -4.81
CA SER A 105 5.55 -2.80 -4.10
C SER A 105 4.89 -1.54 -4.66
N VAL A 106 4.67 -1.51 -5.97
CA VAL A 106 3.95 -0.41 -6.62
C VAL A 106 2.51 -0.35 -6.13
N LEU A 107 1.85 -1.52 -6.01
CA LEU A 107 0.49 -1.58 -5.48
C LEU A 107 0.41 -1.05 -4.04
N ALA A 108 1.39 -1.38 -3.20
CA ALA A 108 1.44 -0.89 -1.82
C ALA A 108 1.55 0.63 -1.79
N GLU A 109 2.43 1.21 -2.61
CA GLU A 109 2.56 2.66 -2.73
C GLU A 109 1.26 3.30 -3.19
N GLU A 110 0.64 2.75 -4.23
CA GLU A 110 -0.62 3.27 -4.77
C GLU A 110 -1.77 3.16 -3.77
N ALA A 111 -1.81 2.09 -2.99
CA ALA A 111 -2.85 1.90 -1.97
C ALA A 111 -2.76 2.97 -0.89
N VAL A 112 -1.55 3.31 -0.44
CA VAL A 112 -1.32 4.38 0.53
C VAL A 112 -1.83 5.71 -0.04
N LYS A 113 -1.43 6.04 -1.27
CA LYS A 113 -1.84 7.28 -1.92
C LYS A 113 -3.34 7.34 -2.13
N SER A 114 -3.95 6.24 -2.56
CA SER A 114 -5.40 6.16 -2.78
C SER A 114 -6.17 6.39 -1.48
N ALA A 115 -5.70 5.82 -0.37
CA ALA A 115 -6.34 6.01 0.93
C ALA A 115 -6.25 7.46 1.40
N ILE A 116 -5.11 8.10 1.19
CA ILE A 116 -4.95 9.53 1.54
C ILE A 116 -5.83 10.41 0.64
N GLN A 117 -5.90 10.07 -0.64
CA GLN A 117 -6.78 10.79 -1.57
C GLN A 117 -8.24 10.71 -1.13
N ASP A 118 -8.70 9.53 -0.71
CA ASP A 118 -10.05 9.34 -0.21
C ASP A 118 -10.32 10.22 1.02
N TYR A 119 -9.35 10.31 1.92
CA TYR A 119 -9.46 11.20 3.08
C TYR A 119 -9.60 12.66 2.66
N TYR A 120 -8.79 13.11 1.71
CA TYR A 120 -8.88 14.48 1.21
C TYR A 120 -10.22 14.75 0.56
N ASP A 121 -10.70 13.81 -0.26
CA ASP A 121 -12.01 13.96 -0.93
C ASP A 121 -13.16 14.03 0.06
N LYS A 122 -13.16 13.18 1.08
CA LYS A 122 -14.20 13.16 2.11
C LYS A 122 -14.24 14.44 2.94
N ASN A 123 -13.10 15.08 3.12
CA ASN A 123 -12.96 16.29 3.94
C ASN A 123 -12.85 17.56 3.10
N HIS A 124 -13.04 17.47 1.78
CA HIS A 124 -13.00 18.60 0.85
C HIS A 124 -11.67 19.36 0.93
N ILE A 125 -10.56 18.63 1.11
CA ILE A 125 -9.22 19.20 1.18
C ILE A 125 -8.63 19.23 -0.23
N ALA A 126 -8.13 20.39 -0.66
CA ALA A 126 -7.49 20.52 -1.98
C ALA A 126 -6.13 19.81 -1.98
N TYR A 127 -5.82 19.12 -3.09
CA TYR A 127 -4.56 18.42 -3.25
C TYR A 127 -4.14 18.44 -4.73
N ASP A 128 -2.86 18.11 -4.95
CA ASP A 128 -2.31 18.01 -6.30
C ASP A 128 -2.61 16.62 -6.87
N HIS A 129 -3.53 16.58 -7.83
CA HIS A 129 -3.96 15.31 -8.46
C HIS A 129 -2.83 14.57 -9.16
N ARG A 130 -1.73 15.26 -9.51
CA ARG A 130 -0.58 14.62 -10.16
C ARG A 130 0.20 13.68 -9.24
N LYS A 131 0.01 13.84 -7.93
CA LYS A 131 0.69 13.00 -6.91
C LYS A 131 -0.05 11.70 -6.64
N PHE A 132 -1.23 11.51 -7.23
CA PHE A 132 -2.07 10.36 -6.95
C PHE A 132 -2.26 9.49 -8.18
N PRO A 133 -2.44 8.16 -7.98
CA PRO A 133 -2.65 7.27 -9.10
C PRO A 133 -4.01 7.50 -9.76
N LYS A 134 -4.07 7.28 -11.06
CA LYS A 134 -5.32 7.32 -11.79
C LYS A 134 -6.01 5.97 -11.62
N LYS A 135 -7.32 5.99 -11.44
CA LYS A 135 -8.09 4.75 -11.28
C LYS A 135 -8.00 3.82 -12.49
N GLU A 136 -7.75 4.39 -13.66
CA GLU A 136 -7.64 3.66 -14.91
C GLU A 136 -6.34 2.86 -15.03
N ASP A 137 -5.36 3.18 -14.21
CA ASP A 137 -4.04 2.55 -14.27
C ASP A 137 -4.03 1.13 -13.68
N CYS A 138 -5.14 0.69 -13.12
CA CYS A 138 -5.24 -0.66 -12.54
C CYS A 138 -4.98 -1.76 -13.57
N GLU A 139 -5.31 -1.53 -14.84
CA GLU A 139 -5.05 -2.50 -15.90
C GLU A 139 -3.57 -2.68 -16.18
N SER A 140 -2.76 -1.65 -15.93
CA SER A 140 -1.32 -1.72 -16.11
C SER A 140 -0.68 -2.79 -15.25
N CYS A 141 -1.24 -3.06 -14.09
CA CYS A 141 -0.71 -4.07 -13.17
C CYS A 141 -0.74 -5.47 -13.79
N CYS A 142 -1.75 -5.77 -14.60
CA CYS A 142 -1.88 -7.07 -15.26
C CYS A 142 -0.77 -7.30 -16.30
N ARG A 143 -0.29 -6.24 -16.93
CA ARG A 143 0.72 -6.33 -17.97
C ARG A 143 2.13 -6.56 -17.41
N MET A 144 2.32 -6.30 -16.14
CA MET A 144 3.61 -6.45 -15.46
C MET A 144 3.84 -7.85 -14.90
N VAL A 145 2.82 -8.68 -14.95
CA VAL A 145 2.85 -10.04 -14.37
C VAL A 145 3.31 -11.10 -15.40
#